data_a2acc28e78095dc7f92b544a6a32e2ad
#
_entry.id   a2acc28e78095dc7f92b544a6a32e2ad
#
_cell.length_a   1.000
_cell.length_b   1.000
_cell.length_c   1.000
_cell.angle_alpha   90.00
_cell.angle_beta   90.00
_cell.angle_gamma   90.00
#
_symmetry.space_group_name_H-M   'P 1'
#
loop_
_entity.id
_entity.type
_entity.pdbx_description
1 polymer ?
#
loop_
_entity_poly.entity_id
_entity_poly.type
_entity_poly.pdbx_seq_one_letter_code
_entity_poly.pdbx_strand_id
1 'polypeptide(L)'
;GTGSLIGQSIIKSIKNSEFSSDYNLIGFDYFKDTVGSFWCDKNYILPDFFKKNATENEWLKELTSKIIDEKIDILFVGVDFELIVLAENKINIEKETSCKVVVSDPQVINIGNDKYLTYEFLKNNNLSHPKTFLPNECDFDNLKWPVIVKPRIGARSRGVFKVQNKKDLLEKINMIYNPIIQEYIGNEFNEYTCGIIFLDGELKNKISLKRSLKEGNTFLSEHFRETNKKINDYIDSIAKLLKPYGSCNLQLRVDDKGIPKLFEINPRHSGTTYIRSLFGYNEVIFILKNILEK
;
A
#
# COMPACT_ATOMS: atom_id res chain seq x y z
N GLY A 1 6.40 -12.58 -1.98
CA GLY A 1 6.99 -12.18 -0.69
C GLY A 1 6.18 -12.62 0.51
N THR A 2 6.11 -13.95 0.80
CA THR A 2 5.36 -14.53 1.94
C THR A 2 5.91 -14.08 3.30
N GLY A 3 7.21 -13.83 3.41
CA GLY A 3 7.89 -13.37 4.62
C GLY A 3 7.65 -11.90 4.97
N SER A 4 7.14 -11.10 4.04
CA SER A 4 6.82 -9.70 4.28
C SER A 4 5.61 -9.52 5.21
N LEU A 5 5.47 -8.35 5.85
CA LEU A 5 4.29 -8.05 6.66
C LEU A 5 2.99 -8.10 5.83
N ILE A 6 3.04 -7.72 4.56
CA ILE A 6 1.90 -7.75 3.64
C ILE A 6 1.54 -9.20 3.31
N GLY A 7 2.52 -10.00 2.87
CA GLY A 7 2.32 -11.41 2.55
C GLY A 7 1.78 -12.20 3.75
N GLN A 8 2.38 -12.02 4.93
CA GLN A 8 1.88 -12.63 6.16
C GLN A 8 0.44 -12.19 6.48
N SER A 9 0.09 -10.93 6.26
CA SER A 9 -1.27 -10.43 6.51
C SER A 9 -2.28 -11.05 5.54
N ILE A 10 -1.93 -11.23 4.27
CA ILE A 10 -2.77 -11.90 3.28
C ILE A 10 -2.99 -13.38 3.70
N ILE A 11 -1.91 -14.11 3.98
CA ILE A 11 -1.97 -15.52 4.38
C ILE A 11 -2.82 -15.70 5.64
N LYS A 12 -2.59 -14.89 6.68
CA LYS A 12 -3.36 -14.94 7.94
C LYS A 12 -4.85 -14.66 7.71
N SER A 13 -5.18 -13.72 6.81
CA SER A 13 -6.56 -13.38 6.48
C SER A 13 -7.33 -14.56 5.87
N ILE A 14 -6.62 -15.45 5.16
CA ILE A 14 -7.19 -16.68 4.61
C ILE A 14 -7.21 -17.80 5.66
N LYS A 15 -6.06 -18.12 6.24
CA LYS A 15 -5.91 -19.25 7.20
C LYS A 15 -6.77 -19.12 8.46
N ASN A 16 -7.07 -17.89 8.90
CA ASN A 16 -7.94 -17.65 10.07
C ASN A 16 -9.39 -17.31 9.69
N SER A 17 -9.80 -17.56 8.45
CA SER A 17 -11.18 -17.42 8.01
C SER A 17 -11.91 -18.79 8.05
N GLU A 18 -13.22 -18.74 8.05
CA GLU A 18 -14.08 -19.94 7.91
C GLU A 18 -13.91 -20.65 6.54
N PHE A 19 -13.32 -19.95 5.56
CA PHE A 19 -13.05 -20.44 4.20
C PHE A 19 -11.63 -20.98 4.03
N SER A 20 -10.88 -21.21 5.10
CA SER A 20 -9.46 -21.62 5.02
C SER A 20 -9.22 -22.94 4.30
N SER A 21 -10.20 -23.86 4.34
CA SER A 21 -10.17 -25.16 3.65
C SER A 21 -10.48 -25.09 2.14
N ASP A 22 -11.02 -23.97 1.67
CA ASP A 22 -11.48 -23.82 0.30
C ASP A 22 -10.35 -23.42 -0.65
N TYR A 23 -9.20 -23.03 -0.10
CA TYR A 23 -8.07 -22.47 -0.86
C TYR A 23 -6.75 -23.19 -0.57
N ASN A 24 -6.04 -23.55 -1.63
CA ASN A 24 -4.64 -23.96 -1.57
C ASN A 24 -3.73 -22.74 -1.66
N LEU A 25 -2.83 -22.56 -0.72
CA LEU A 25 -1.92 -21.42 -0.66
C LEU A 25 -0.55 -21.78 -1.22
N ILE A 26 -0.20 -21.21 -2.36
CA ILE A 26 1.11 -21.34 -2.98
C ILE A 26 1.91 -20.07 -2.67
N GLY A 27 3.00 -20.23 -1.95
CA GLY A 27 3.87 -19.14 -1.53
C GLY A 27 5.02 -18.89 -2.50
N PHE A 28 5.30 -17.61 -2.79
CA PHE A 28 6.50 -17.18 -3.51
C PHE A 28 7.31 -16.24 -2.62
N ASP A 29 8.62 -16.48 -2.52
CA ASP A 29 9.52 -15.63 -1.76
C ASP A 29 10.92 -15.58 -2.41
N TYR A 30 11.78 -14.71 -1.90
CA TYR A 30 13.20 -14.58 -2.24
C TYR A 30 14.09 -15.30 -1.24
N PHE A 31 13.53 -15.67 -0.09
CA PHE A 31 14.23 -16.30 1.01
C PHE A 31 13.60 -17.64 1.35
N LYS A 32 14.45 -18.62 1.63
CA LYS A 32 14.04 -19.89 2.19
C LYS A 32 13.62 -19.70 3.66
N ASP A 33 12.65 -20.49 4.09
CA ASP A 33 12.25 -20.59 5.51
C ASP A 33 11.78 -19.26 6.14
N THR A 34 11.00 -18.49 5.39
CA THR A 34 10.32 -17.31 5.96
C THR A 34 9.08 -17.72 6.77
N VAL A 35 8.68 -16.89 7.75
CA VAL A 35 7.50 -17.19 8.60
C VAL A 35 6.25 -17.49 7.76
N GLY A 36 6.00 -16.71 6.71
CA GLY A 36 4.84 -16.91 5.83
C GLY A 36 4.93 -18.21 5.01
N SER A 37 6.15 -18.69 4.68
CA SER A 37 6.30 -19.92 3.93
C SER A 37 5.79 -21.14 4.70
N PHE A 38 5.93 -21.19 6.02
CA PHE A 38 5.42 -22.28 6.85
C PHE A 38 3.88 -22.34 6.93
N TRP A 39 3.20 -21.29 6.49
CA TRP A 39 1.73 -21.25 6.46
C TRP A 39 1.14 -21.56 5.10
N CYS A 40 1.98 -21.68 4.08
CA CYS A 40 1.56 -22.07 2.73
C CYS A 40 1.60 -23.59 2.56
N ASP A 41 0.78 -24.11 1.67
CA ASP A 41 0.72 -25.55 1.36
C ASP A 41 1.90 -25.99 0.48
N LYS A 42 2.39 -25.06 -0.37
CA LYS A 42 3.65 -25.17 -1.12
C LYS A 42 4.38 -23.84 -1.17
N ASN A 43 5.70 -23.86 -1.38
CA ASN A 43 6.52 -22.66 -1.49
C ASN A 43 7.58 -22.78 -2.57
N TYR A 44 7.81 -21.68 -3.27
CA TYR A 44 8.82 -21.53 -4.31
C TYR A 44 9.71 -20.32 -4.03
N ILE A 45 11.00 -20.48 -4.32
CA ILE A 45 11.97 -19.39 -4.28
C ILE A 45 12.11 -18.84 -5.69
N LEU A 46 11.81 -17.55 -5.85
CA LEU A 46 11.97 -16.86 -7.12
C LEU A 46 13.34 -16.19 -7.23
N PRO A 47 13.86 -16.00 -8.45
CA PRO A 47 15.07 -15.23 -8.69
C PRO A 47 14.98 -13.82 -8.09
N ASP A 48 16.04 -13.35 -7.43
CA ASP A 48 16.05 -12.04 -6.78
C ASP A 48 16.55 -10.96 -7.74
N PHE A 49 15.62 -10.37 -8.51
CA PHE A 49 15.93 -9.31 -9.44
C PHE A 49 16.26 -7.98 -8.74
N PHE A 50 15.81 -7.79 -7.52
CA PHE A 50 16.08 -6.59 -6.75
C PHE A 50 17.55 -6.49 -6.32
N LYS A 51 18.19 -7.62 -6.03
CA LYS A 51 19.63 -7.70 -5.68
C LYS A 51 20.55 -7.82 -6.90
N LYS A 52 20.04 -7.66 -8.12
CA LYS A 52 20.79 -7.78 -9.38
C LYS A 52 21.42 -9.18 -9.62
N ASN A 53 20.92 -10.20 -8.95
CA ASN A 53 21.31 -11.60 -9.19
C ASN A 53 20.47 -12.24 -10.30
N ALA A 54 19.43 -11.57 -10.74
CA ALA A 54 18.55 -11.95 -11.84
C ALA A 54 17.95 -10.71 -12.49
N THR A 55 17.44 -10.84 -13.70
CA THR A 55 16.68 -9.81 -14.40
C THR A 55 15.19 -9.92 -14.07
N GLU A 56 14.43 -8.84 -14.30
CA GLU A 56 12.95 -8.86 -14.20
C GLU A 56 12.34 -9.90 -15.13
N ASN A 57 12.92 -10.08 -16.33
CA ASN A 57 12.45 -11.08 -17.29
C ASN A 57 12.65 -12.53 -16.79
N GLU A 58 13.77 -12.82 -16.14
CA GLU A 58 14.00 -14.14 -15.53
C GLU A 58 13.03 -14.40 -14.40
N TRP A 59 12.78 -13.38 -13.56
CA TRP A 59 11.79 -13.45 -12.49
C TRP A 59 10.37 -13.69 -13.02
N LEU A 60 9.93 -12.92 -14.04
CA LEU A 60 8.62 -13.08 -14.68
C LEU A 60 8.46 -14.47 -15.30
N LYS A 61 9.48 -14.95 -16.01
CA LYS A 61 9.46 -16.28 -16.64
C LYS A 61 9.30 -17.38 -15.59
N GLU A 62 10.06 -17.33 -14.49
CA GLU A 62 9.97 -18.33 -13.43
C GLU A 62 8.61 -18.25 -12.72
N LEU A 63 8.13 -17.05 -12.39
CA LEU A 63 6.80 -16.84 -11.80
C LEU A 63 5.71 -17.42 -12.70
N THR A 64 5.70 -17.08 -13.99
CA THR A 64 4.69 -17.55 -14.95
C THR A 64 4.72 -19.06 -15.10
N SER A 65 5.92 -19.67 -15.17
CA SER A 65 6.08 -21.13 -15.18
C SER A 65 5.43 -21.78 -13.95
N LYS A 66 5.67 -21.24 -12.76
CA LYS A 66 5.07 -21.79 -11.52
C LYS A 66 3.55 -21.55 -11.43
N ILE A 67 3.06 -20.46 -11.97
CA ILE A 67 1.61 -20.23 -12.07
C ILE A 67 0.95 -21.32 -12.93
N ILE A 68 1.56 -21.69 -14.04
CA ILE A 68 1.07 -22.74 -14.93
C ILE A 68 1.18 -24.13 -14.26
N ASP A 69 2.36 -24.47 -13.72
CA ASP A 69 2.65 -25.76 -13.09
C ASP A 69 1.68 -26.07 -11.94
N GLU A 70 1.40 -25.05 -11.10
CA GLU A 70 0.54 -25.17 -9.93
C GLU A 70 -0.94 -24.81 -10.20
N LYS A 71 -1.27 -24.43 -11.44
CA LYS A 71 -2.63 -24.03 -11.86
C LYS A 71 -3.22 -22.96 -10.94
N ILE A 72 -2.46 -21.87 -10.73
CA ILE A 72 -2.84 -20.81 -9.81
C ILE A 72 -3.97 -19.96 -10.42
N ASP A 73 -5.07 -19.82 -9.69
CA ASP A 73 -6.25 -19.05 -10.13
C ASP A 73 -6.08 -17.54 -9.89
N ILE A 74 -5.40 -17.16 -8.79
CA ILE A 74 -5.26 -15.75 -8.39
C ILE A 74 -3.89 -15.48 -7.76
N LEU A 75 -3.29 -14.36 -8.13
CA LEU A 75 -2.00 -13.89 -7.63
C LEU A 75 -2.18 -12.60 -6.82
N PHE A 76 -1.79 -12.62 -5.54
CA PHE A 76 -1.69 -11.45 -4.68
C PHE A 76 -0.25 -10.97 -4.53
N VAL A 77 -0.04 -9.67 -4.45
CA VAL A 77 1.28 -9.05 -4.32
C VAL A 77 1.63 -8.79 -2.86
N GLY A 78 2.73 -9.36 -2.39
CA GLY A 78 3.19 -9.28 -1.00
C GLY A 78 4.27 -8.22 -0.74
N VAL A 79 4.88 -7.60 -1.76
CA VAL A 79 5.97 -6.63 -1.62
C VAL A 79 5.85 -5.49 -2.64
N ASP A 80 6.29 -4.30 -2.25
CA ASP A 80 6.07 -3.07 -3.04
C ASP A 80 6.84 -3.06 -4.37
N PHE A 81 8.06 -3.62 -4.42
CA PHE A 81 8.90 -3.58 -5.62
C PHE A 81 8.44 -4.51 -6.75
N GLU A 82 7.54 -5.47 -6.48
CA GLU A 82 6.91 -6.32 -7.50
C GLU A 82 5.73 -5.61 -8.20
N LEU A 83 5.16 -4.57 -7.59
CA LEU A 83 3.91 -3.97 -8.04
C LEU A 83 3.99 -3.44 -9.48
N ILE A 84 5.03 -2.67 -9.80
CA ILE A 84 5.13 -2.06 -11.14
C ILE A 84 5.39 -3.11 -12.20
N VAL A 85 6.27 -4.07 -11.94
CA VAL A 85 6.59 -5.15 -12.88
C VAL A 85 5.35 -5.99 -13.16
N LEU A 86 4.59 -6.35 -12.14
CA LEU A 86 3.33 -7.10 -12.30
C LEU A 86 2.25 -6.27 -12.99
N ALA A 87 2.15 -4.97 -12.69
CA ALA A 87 1.17 -4.08 -13.33
C ALA A 87 1.42 -3.94 -14.84
N GLU A 88 2.67 -3.78 -15.25
CA GLU A 88 3.06 -3.67 -16.66
C GLU A 88 2.89 -4.98 -17.43
N ASN A 89 3.01 -6.12 -16.75
CA ASN A 89 2.93 -7.44 -17.36
C ASN A 89 1.60 -8.17 -17.09
N LYS A 90 0.65 -7.55 -16.37
CA LYS A 90 -0.61 -8.16 -15.94
C LYS A 90 -1.36 -8.83 -17.09
N ILE A 91 -1.59 -8.09 -18.18
CA ILE A 91 -2.38 -8.57 -19.34
C ILE A 91 -1.72 -9.82 -19.95
N ASN A 92 -0.40 -9.83 -20.06
CA ASN A 92 0.34 -10.95 -20.64
C ASN A 92 0.26 -12.18 -19.73
N ILE A 93 0.49 -12.01 -18.41
CA ILE A 93 0.39 -13.09 -17.44
C ILE A 93 -1.01 -13.69 -17.43
N GLU A 94 -2.06 -12.86 -17.35
CA GLU A 94 -3.46 -13.32 -17.34
C GLU A 94 -3.84 -14.04 -18.64
N LYS A 95 -3.34 -13.58 -19.80
CA LYS A 95 -3.59 -14.22 -21.10
C LYS A 95 -2.89 -15.57 -21.23
N GLU A 96 -1.66 -15.69 -20.73
CA GLU A 96 -0.84 -16.89 -20.84
C GLU A 96 -1.26 -17.97 -19.83
N THR A 97 -1.68 -17.57 -18.63
CA THR A 97 -1.88 -18.48 -17.51
C THR A 97 -3.34 -18.64 -17.09
N SER A 98 -4.23 -17.75 -17.50
CA SER A 98 -5.60 -17.58 -16.98
C SER A 98 -5.67 -17.14 -15.49
N CYS A 99 -4.55 -17.00 -14.79
CA CYS A 99 -4.44 -16.52 -13.42
C CYS A 99 -4.83 -15.04 -13.34
N LYS A 100 -5.67 -14.66 -12.38
CA LYS A 100 -6.01 -13.26 -12.14
C LYS A 100 -4.97 -12.59 -11.27
N VAL A 101 -4.36 -11.51 -11.76
CA VAL A 101 -3.34 -10.75 -11.03
C VAL A 101 -3.97 -9.55 -10.32
N VAL A 102 -3.99 -9.58 -8.97
CA VAL A 102 -4.58 -8.51 -8.15
C VAL A 102 -3.56 -7.38 -7.98
N VAL A 103 -3.45 -6.57 -8.99
CA VAL A 103 -2.60 -5.37 -9.04
C VAL A 103 -3.30 -4.27 -9.83
N SER A 104 -3.18 -3.02 -9.37
CA SER A 104 -3.70 -1.82 -10.05
C SER A 104 -2.90 -1.51 -11.32
N ASP A 105 -3.46 -0.67 -12.18
CA ASP A 105 -2.78 -0.19 -13.38
C ASP A 105 -1.47 0.54 -13.04
N PRO A 106 -0.48 0.55 -13.96
CA PRO A 106 0.83 1.21 -13.74
C PRO A 106 0.73 2.66 -13.30
N GLN A 107 -0.24 3.42 -13.83
CA GLN A 107 -0.46 4.81 -13.44
C GLN A 107 -0.84 4.94 -11.96
N VAL A 108 -1.72 4.08 -11.47
CA VAL A 108 -2.15 4.06 -10.06
C VAL A 108 -0.99 3.65 -9.15
N ILE A 109 -0.19 2.67 -9.57
CA ILE A 109 1.02 2.25 -8.86
C ILE A 109 2.01 3.41 -8.75
N ASN A 110 2.28 4.13 -9.83
CA ASN A 110 3.19 5.27 -9.84
C ASN A 110 2.70 6.42 -8.93
N ILE A 111 1.40 6.74 -8.96
CA ILE A 111 0.80 7.74 -8.05
C ILE A 111 1.03 7.34 -6.58
N GLY A 112 0.86 6.07 -6.24
CA GLY A 112 1.06 5.57 -4.87
C GLY A 112 2.53 5.49 -4.46
N ASN A 113 3.41 5.09 -5.37
CA ASN A 113 4.84 4.91 -5.07
C ASN A 113 5.57 6.24 -4.83
N ASP A 114 5.19 7.30 -5.55
CA ASP A 114 5.80 8.63 -5.45
C ASP A 114 4.90 9.60 -4.68
N LYS A 115 5.38 10.05 -3.51
CA LYS A 115 4.63 10.94 -2.62
C LYS A 115 4.38 12.33 -3.21
N TYR A 116 5.21 12.76 -4.16
CA TYR A 116 4.97 14.00 -4.89
C TYR A 116 3.86 13.81 -5.94
N LEU A 117 3.84 12.69 -6.66
CA LEU A 117 2.73 12.35 -7.56
C LEU A 117 1.41 12.13 -6.79
N THR A 118 1.46 11.55 -5.58
CA THR A 118 0.29 11.52 -4.68
C THR A 118 -0.23 12.93 -4.40
N TYR A 119 0.65 13.87 -4.06
CA TYR A 119 0.26 15.26 -3.83
C TYR A 119 -0.33 15.91 -5.08
N GLU A 120 0.32 15.76 -6.24
CA GLU A 120 -0.18 16.31 -7.51
C GLU A 120 -1.56 15.74 -7.87
N PHE A 121 -1.75 14.43 -7.69
CA PHE A 121 -3.05 13.79 -7.89
C PHE A 121 -4.13 14.43 -7.02
N LEU A 122 -3.88 14.61 -5.73
CA LEU A 122 -4.83 15.23 -4.81
C LEU A 122 -5.11 16.69 -5.17
N LYS A 123 -4.08 17.46 -5.46
CA LYS A 123 -4.16 18.88 -5.85
C LYS A 123 -4.97 19.06 -7.12
N ASN A 124 -4.67 18.30 -8.16
CA ASN A 124 -5.32 18.41 -9.46
C ASN A 124 -6.80 17.99 -9.44
N ASN A 125 -7.18 17.20 -8.43
CA ASN A 125 -8.57 16.77 -8.22
C ASN A 125 -9.29 17.58 -7.12
N ASN A 126 -8.71 18.70 -6.65
CA ASN A 126 -9.26 19.56 -5.59
C ASN A 126 -9.57 18.82 -4.28
N LEU A 127 -8.81 17.77 -3.97
CA LEU A 127 -8.91 17.03 -2.73
C LEU A 127 -8.02 17.65 -1.64
N SER A 128 -8.44 17.58 -0.39
CA SER A 128 -7.66 18.08 0.75
C SER A 128 -6.34 17.33 0.86
N HIS A 129 -5.22 18.03 0.98
CA HIS A 129 -3.89 17.45 1.06
C HIS A 129 -2.95 18.30 1.92
N PRO A 130 -1.87 17.73 2.48
CA PRO A 130 -0.79 18.53 3.05
C PRO A 130 -0.10 19.33 1.95
N LYS A 131 0.21 20.60 2.20
CA LYS A 131 1.05 21.37 1.28
C LYS A 131 2.38 20.64 1.11
N THR A 132 2.80 20.43 -0.13
CA THR A 132 4.00 19.65 -0.46
C THR A 132 4.81 20.41 -1.50
N PHE A 133 6.12 20.44 -1.32
CA PHE A 133 7.05 21.19 -2.17
C PHE A 133 8.25 20.31 -2.53
N LEU A 134 8.79 20.53 -3.71
CA LEU A 134 10.16 20.17 -4.03
C LEU A 134 11.12 21.20 -3.41
N PRO A 135 12.36 20.86 -3.06
CA PRO A 135 13.28 21.80 -2.45
C PRO A 135 13.54 23.07 -3.27
N ASN A 136 13.59 22.95 -4.59
CA ASN A 136 13.79 24.06 -5.52
C ASN A 136 12.55 24.96 -5.73
N GLU A 137 11.38 24.52 -5.29
CA GLU A 137 10.11 25.26 -5.40
C GLU A 137 9.65 25.83 -4.05
N CYS A 138 10.39 25.54 -2.98
CA CYS A 138 9.97 25.85 -1.61
C CYS A 138 10.52 27.22 -1.17
N ASP A 139 9.64 28.12 -0.79
CA ASP A 139 10.00 29.32 -0.06
C ASP A 139 10.19 28.99 1.43
N PHE A 140 11.46 28.78 1.80
CA PHE A 140 11.83 28.38 3.17
C PHE A 140 11.52 29.43 4.23
N ASP A 141 11.42 30.71 3.87
CA ASP A 141 11.19 31.82 4.80
C ASP A 141 9.70 31.94 5.17
N ASN A 142 8.81 31.45 4.30
CA ASN A 142 7.35 31.45 4.51
C ASN A 142 6.77 30.09 4.93
N LEU A 143 7.62 29.13 5.34
CA LEU A 143 7.14 27.84 5.85
C LEU A 143 6.48 27.97 7.23
N LYS A 144 5.36 27.25 7.40
CA LYS A 144 4.75 27.04 8.72
C LYS A 144 5.38 25.83 9.39
N TRP A 145 6.07 26.06 10.49
CA TRP A 145 6.74 25.02 11.26
C TRP A 145 5.77 24.29 12.23
N PRO A 146 5.97 23.00 12.51
CA PRO A 146 6.98 22.13 11.92
C PRO A 146 6.59 21.63 10.51
N VAL A 147 7.58 21.12 9.77
CA VAL A 147 7.38 20.42 8.49
C VAL A 147 7.95 19.00 8.54
N ILE A 148 7.53 18.16 7.60
CA ILE A 148 8.10 16.82 7.36
C ILE A 148 9.03 16.90 6.16
N VAL A 149 10.24 16.34 6.30
CA VAL A 149 11.15 16.07 5.19
C VAL A 149 11.23 14.57 5.00
N LYS A 150 11.02 14.10 3.78
CA LYS A 150 11.02 12.67 3.49
C LYS A 150 11.38 12.39 2.03
N PRO A 151 11.90 11.18 1.69
CA PRO A 151 12.11 10.81 0.30
C PRO A 151 10.77 10.70 -0.46
N ARG A 152 10.78 11.07 -1.74
CA ARG A 152 9.62 10.87 -2.64
C ARG A 152 9.21 9.41 -2.69
N ILE A 153 10.20 8.52 -2.87
CA ILE A 153 10.03 7.07 -2.91
C ILE A 153 10.66 6.48 -1.66
N GLY A 154 9.92 5.66 -0.92
CA GLY A 154 10.40 5.01 0.29
C GLY A 154 9.27 4.50 1.16
N ALA A 155 9.61 3.60 2.08
CA ALA A 155 8.67 2.91 2.95
C ALA A 155 9.17 2.82 4.40
N ARG A 156 8.29 2.42 5.33
CA ARG A 156 8.59 2.17 6.74
C ARG A 156 9.21 3.37 7.47
N SER A 157 8.76 4.59 7.17
CA SER A 157 9.23 5.85 7.78
C SER A 157 10.76 6.06 7.70
N ARG A 158 11.49 5.34 6.82
CA ARG A 158 12.92 5.54 6.63
C ARG A 158 13.19 6.89 5.98
N GLY A 159 14.07 7.67 6.58
CA GLY A 159 14.39 9.02 6.08
C GLY A 159 13.27 10.04 6.26
N VAL A 160 12.31 9.82 7.16
CA VAL A 160 11.23 10.75 7.49
C VAL A 160 11.63 11.53 8.73
N PHE A 161 11.73 12.85 8.62
CA PHE A 161 12.11 13.74 9.70
C PHE A 161 11.08 14.85 9.90
N LYS A 162 10.68 15.05 11.17
CA LYS A 162 9.93 16.24 11.59
C LYS A 162 10.94 17.32 11.98
N VAL A 163 10.95 18.43 11.29
CA VAL A 163 11.89 19.53 11.50
C VAL A 163 11.19 20.81 11.95
N GLN A 164 11.86 21.57 12.80
CA GLN A 164 11.27 22.71 13.51
C GLN A 164 11.72 24.08 12.97
N ASN A 165 12.76 24.11 12.14
CA ASN A 165 13.36 25.35 11.66
C ASN A 165 14.11 25.16 10.33
N LYS A 166 14.47 26.28 9.69
CA LYS A 166 15.15 26.30 8.39
C LYS A 166 16.53 25.63 8.42
N LYS A 167 17.30 25.79 9.51
CA LYS A 167 18.64 25.19 9.61
C LYS A 167 18.57 23.66 9.58
N ASP A 168 17.70 23.06 10.41
CA ASP A 168 17.51 21.61 10.44
C ASP A 168 16.94 21.11 9.12
N LEU A 169 16.05 21.89 8.49
CA LEU A 169 15.49 21.57 7.18
C LEU A 169 16.58 21.40 6.12
N LEU A 170 17.48 22.38 6.00
CA LEU A 170 18.56 22.35 5.01
C LEU A 170 19.52 21.19 5.26
N GLU A 171 19.82 20.87 6.52
CA GLU A 171 20.62 19.70 6.87
C GLU A 171 19.95 18.41 6.37
N LYS A 172 18.64 18.19 6.67
CA LYS A 172 17.93 16.97 6.31
C LYS A 172 17.70 16.82 4.80
N ILE A 173 17.45 17.90 4.08
CA ILE A 173 17.35 17.89 2.61
C ILE A 173 18.62 17.29 1.98
N ASN A 174 19.80 17.69 2.47
CA ASN A 174 21.08 17.22 1.94
C ASN A 174 21.38 15.76 2.25
N MET A 175 20.73 15.18 3.26
CA MET A 175 20.90 13.77 3.66
C MET A 175 19.99 12.81 2.91
N ILE A 176 18.94 13.30 2.25
CA ILE A 176 17.90 12.46 1.65
C ILE A 176 18.02 12.54 0.13
N TYR A 177 18.03 11.37 -0.51
CA TYR A 177 17.94 11.30 -1.94
C TYR A 177 16.53 11.67 -2.42
N ASN A 178 16.45 12.66 -3.31
CA ASN A 178 15.21 13.16 -3.92
C ASN A 178 14.11 13.47 -2.88
N PRO A 179 14.33 14.44 -1.95
CA PRO A 179 13.39 14.72 -0.87
C PRO A 179 12.18 15.54 -1.31
N ILE A 180 11.11 15.46 -0.54
CA ILE A 180 10.01 16.44 -0.50
C ILE A 180 9.93 17.08 0.88
N ILE A 181 9.38 18.29 0.90
CA ILE A 181 9.03 19.04 2.11
C ILE A 181 7.51 19.07 2.19
N GLN A 182 6.95 18.61 3.30
CA GLN A 182 5.50 18.49 3.44
C GLN A 182 5.04 19.13 4.74
N GLU A 183 3.88 19.82 4.69
CA GLU A 183 3.17 20.33 5.85
C GLU A 183 2.95 19.23 6.89
N TYR A 184 3.27 19.51 8.15
CA TYR A 184 2.92 18.63 9.26
C TYR A 184 1.46 18.84 9.65
N ILE A 185 0.65 17.79 9.53
CA ILE A 185 -0.79 17.86 9.77
C ILE A 185 -1.13 17.39 11.18
N GLY A 186 -1.90 18.20 11.90
CA GLY A 186 -2.46 17.84 13.21
C GLY A 186 -1.42 17.32 14.18
N ASN A 187 -1.73 16.20 14.81
CA ASN A 187 -0.84 15.48 15.72
C ASN A 187 -0.82 13.98 15.43
N GLU A 188 0.07 13.25 16.08
CA GLU A 188 0.21 11.79 15.90
C GLU A 188 -1.00 10.96 16.36
N PHE A 189 -1.83 11.52 17.24
CA PHE A 189 -3.04 10.84 17.73
C PHE A 189 -4.21 10.91 16.76
N ASN A 190 -4.11 11.68 15.67
CA ASN A 190 -5.16 11.82 14.66
C ASN A 190 -4.75 11.23 13.31
N GLU A 191 -3.99 10.12 13.35
CA GLU A 191 -3.56 9.37 12.18
C GLU A 191 -4.43 8.15 11.94
N TYR A 192 -4.79 7.93 10.66
CA TYR A 192 -5.66 6.83 10.23
C TYR A 192 -5.00 6.04 9.10
N THR A 193 -5.23 4.72 9.13
CA THR A 193 -4.98 3.80 8.02
C THR A 193 -6.30 3.25 7.54
N CYS A 194 -6.63 3.49 6.27
CA CYS A 194 -7.91 3.15 5.71
C CYS A 194 -7.74 2.12 4.60
N GLY A 195 -8.48 1.02 4.70
CA GLY A 195 -8.55 0.00 3.65
C GLY A 195 -9.75 0.26 2.76
N ILE A 196 -9.56 0.14 1.44
CA ILE A 196 -10.63 0.13 0.46
C ILE A 196 -10.50 -1.08 -0.44
N ILE A 197 -11.64 -1.59 -0.91
CA ILE A 197 -11.73 -2.61 -1.96
C ILE A 197 -12.42 -1.96 -3.16
N PHE A 198 -11.73 -1.93 -4.29
CA PHE A 198 -12.26 -1.37 -5.53
C PHE A 198 -12.17 -2.44 -6.63
N LEU A 199 -13.33 -2.87 -7.12
CA LEU A 199 -13.47 -3.89 -8.15
C LEU A 199 -14.61 -3.51 -9.11
N ASP A 200 -14.50 -3.94 -10.35
CA ASP A 200 -15.54 -3.71 -11.38
C ASP A 200 -15.92 -2.22 -11.56
N GLY A 201 -14.94 -1.32 -11.38
CA GLY A 201 -15.17 0.12 -11.49
C GLY A 201 -15.85 0.78 -10.28
N GLU A 202 -16.01 0.07 -9.17
CA GLU A 202 -16.74 0.53 -8.00
C GLU A 202 -16.00 0.31 -6.68
N LEU A 203 -16.21 1.21 -5.74
CA LEU A 203 -15.82 1.01 -4.34
C LEU A 203 -16.79 0.01 -3.68
N LYS A 204 -16.33 -1.20 -3.44
CA LYS A 204 -17.15 -2.28 -2.87
C LYS A 204 -17.26 -2.21 -1.35
N ASN A 205 -16.16 -1.86 -0.67
CA ASN A 205 -16.13 -1.78 0.79
C ASN A 205 -14.97 -0.91 1.27
N LYS A 206 -15.05 -0.41 2.51
CA LYS A 206 -14.01 0.40 3.14
C LYS A 206 -14.02 0.25 4.67
N ILE A 207 -12.86 0.47 5.28
CA ILE A 207 -12.68 0.53 6.73
C ILE A 207 -11.66 1.62 7.08
N SER A 208 -11.88 2.33 8.18
CA SER A 208 -10.93 3.30 8.73
C SER A 208 -10.54 2.90 10.13
N LEU A 209 -9.23 2.73 10.35
CA LEU A 209 -8.65 2.46 11.66
C LEU A 209 -7.84 3.67 12.09
N LYS A 210 -8.10 4.19 13.28
CA LYS A 210 -7.19 5.11 13.96
C LYS A 210 -5.97 4.30 14.39
N ARG A 211 -4.76 4.85 14.24
CA ARG A 211 -3.54 4.08 14.53
C ARG A 211 -2.50 4.89 15.27
N SER A 212 -1.65 4.19 16.01
CA SER A 212 -0.35 4.68 16.44
C SER A 212 0.76 3.85 15.82
N LEU A 213 1.93 4.46 15.65
CA LEU A 213 3.10 3.83 15.05
C LEU A 213 4.17 3.54 16.10
N LYS A 214 4.87 2.42 15.91
CA LYS A 214 6.14 2.13 16.57
C LYS A 214 7.12 1.63 15.51
N GLU A 215 8.28 2.27 15.41
CA GLU A 215 9.31 1.94 14.41
C GLU A 215 8.80 1.90 12.95
N GLY A 216 7.90 2.86 12.62
CA GLY A 216 7.33 2.98 11.26
C GLY A 216 6.24 1.96 10.91
N ASN A 217 5.89 1.06 11.84
CA ASN A 217 4.81 0.08 11.66
C ASN A 217 3.62 0.42 12.56
N THR A 218 2.42 0.02 12.15
CA THR A 218 1.23 0.13 12.99
C THR A 218 1.39 -0.76 14.22
N PHE A 219 1.40 -0.14 15.40
CA PHE A 219 1.52 -0.81 16.69
C PHE A 219 0.17 -1.00 17.36
N LEU A 220 -0.69 0.02 17.33
CA LEU A 220 -2.04 -0.02 17.87
C LEU A 220 -3.02 0.43 16.80
N SER A 221 -4.18 -0.24 16.71
CA SER A 221 -5.28 0.13 15.84
C SER A 221 -6.60 0.11 16.60
N GLU A 222 -7.40 1.13 16.39
CA GLU A 222 -8.74 1.27 16.98
C GLU A 222 -9.77 1.45 15.86
N HIS A 223 -10.87 0.73 15.95
CA HIS A 223 -12.00 0.87 15.04
C HIS A 223 -13.19 1.46 15.80
N PHE A 224 -13.72 2.56 15.29
CA PHE A 224 -14.93 3.20 15.83
C PHE A 224 -16.11 2.88 14.91
N ARG A 225 -17.19 2.33 15.47
CA ARG A 225 -18.42 1.99 14.71
C ARG A 225 -19.03 3.23 14.04
N GLU A 226 -19.02 4.37 14.72
CA GLU A 226 -19.38 5.66 14.14
C GLU A 226 -18.15 6.28 13.46
N THR A 227 -17.90 5.87 12.23
CA THR A 227 -16.82 6.43 11.43
C THR A 227 -17.09 7.91 11.16
N ASN A 228 -16.07 8.74 11.33
CA ASN A 228 -16.13 10.15 11.00
C ASN A 228 -16.60 10.31 9.53
N LYS A 229 -17.79 10.86 9.33
CA LYS A 229 -18.40 11.05 8.00
C LYS A 229 -17.45 11.74 7.03
N LYS A 230 -16.70 12.77 7.49
CA LYS A 230 -15.74 13.48 6.64
C LYS A 230 -14.62 12.57 6.12
N ILE A 231 -14.14 11.61 6.92
CA ILE A 231 -13.15 10.63 6.49
C ILE A 231 -13.76 9.71 5.42
N ASN A 232 -14.97 9.22 5.65
CA ASN A 232 -15.66 8.33 4.71
C ASN A 232 -15.92 9.00 3.36
N ASP A 233 -16.46 10.22 3.35
CA ASP A 233 -16.74 10.99 2.13
C ASP A 233 -15.43 11.29 1.36
N TYR A 234 -14.36 11.56 2.10
CA TYR A 234 -13.04 11.83 1.52
C TYR A 234 -12.42 10.58 0.87
N ILE A 235 -12.51 9.42 1.54
CA ILE A 235 -12.07 8.13 0.99
C ILE A 235 -12.86 7.76 -0.25
N ASP A 236 -14.18 7.97 -0.27
CA ASP A 236 -15.05 7.72 -1.42
C ASP A 236 -14.63 8.55 -2.63
N SER A 237 -14.32 9.82 -2.39
CA SER A 237 -13.84 10.72 -3.44
C SER A 237 -12.50 10.26 -4.03
N ILE A 238 -11.56 9.86 -3.17
CA ILE A 238 -10.26 9.33 -3.61
C ILE A 238 -10.45 8.04 -4.40
N ALA A 239 -11.24 7.09 -3.91
CA ALA A 239 -11.47 5.81 -4.56
C ALA A 239 -12.05 5.96 -5.97
N LYS A 240 -13.06 6.85 -6.12
CA LYS A 240 -13.71 7.13 -7.41
C LYS A 240 -12.78 7.78 -8.45
N LEU A 241 -11.83 8.59 -8.00
CA LEU A 241 -10.88 9.29 -8.87
C LEU A 241 -9.64 8.45 -9.19
N LEU A 242 -9.12 7.74 -8.19
CA LEU A 242 -7.91 6.92 -8.31
C LEU A 242 -8.19 5.60 -9.04
N LYS A 243 -9.35 4.98 -8.79
CA LYS A 243 -9.80 3.70 -9.37
C LYS A 243 -8.75 2.58 -9.22
N PRO A 244 -8.26 2.28 -8.01
CA PRO A 244 -7.33 1.17 -7.83
C PRO A 244 -8.02 -0.17 -8.17
N TYR A 245 -7.25 -1.25 -8.34
CA TYR A 245 -7.82 -2.57 -8.53
C TYR A 245 -7.49 -3.49 -7.34
N GLY A 246 -8.50 -4.08 -6.74
CA GLY A 246 -8.37 -4.89 -5.52
C GLY A 246 -8.29 -4.03 -4.26
N SER A 247 -7.38 -4.36 -3.36
CA SER A 247 -7.15 -3.61 -2.13
C SER A 247 -6.27 -2.39 -2.34
N CYS A 248 -6.61 -1.29 -1.66
CA CYS A 248 -5.74 -0.13 -1.57
C CYS A 248 -5.75 0.43 -0.14
N ASN A 249 -4.57 0.76 0.38
CA ASN A 249 -4.40 1.33 1.70
C ASN A 249 -4.10 2.83 1.60
N LEU A 250 -4.94 3.63 2.24
CA LEU A 250 -4.84 5.08 2.31
C LEU A 250 -4.38 5.50 3.71
N GLN A 251 -3.43 6.42 3.80
CA GLN A 251 -2.95 6.95 5.07
C GLN A 251 -3.19 8.46 5.14
N LEU A 252 -3.89 8.88 6.16
CA LEU A 252 -4.30 10.26 6.33
C LEU A 252 -4.18 10.73 7.79
N ARG A 253 -4.08 12.03 7.96
CA ARG A 253 -4.29 12.69 9.26
C ARG A 253 -5.44 13.66 9.17
N VAL A 254 -6.08 13.86 10.31
CA VAL A 254 -7.13 14.88 10.46
C VAL A 254 -6.49 16.11 11.10
N ASP A 255 -6.66 17.28 10.46
CA ASP A 255 -6.14 18.54 10.98
C ASP A 255 -7.01 19.08 12.14
N ASP A 256 -6.59 20.19 12.74
CA ASP A 256 -7.25 20.81 13.90
C ASP A 256 -8.66 21.34 13.57
N LYS A 257 -9.01 21.46 12.28
CA LYS A 257 -10.36 21.83 11.79
C LYS A 257 -11.23 20.61 11.48
N GLY A 258 -10.73 19.41 11.76
CA GLY A 258 -11.40 18.16 11.48
C GLY A 258 -11.44 17.81 9.98
N ILE A 259 -10.47 18.32 9.18
CA ILE A 259 -10.37 18.04 7.74
C ILE A 259 -9.37 16.91 7.52
N PRO A 260 -9.76 15.78 6.87
CA PRO A 260 -8.84 14.71 6.53
C PRO A 260 -7.91 15.15 5.41
N LYS A 261 -6.62 14.86 5.54
CA LYS A 261 -5.58 15.12 4.55
C LYS A 261 -4.76 13.87 4.32
N LEU A 262 -4.84 13.32 3.14
CA LEU A 262 -4.09 12.14 2.73
C LEU A 262 -2.64 12.51 2.46
N PHE A 263 -1.70 11.68 2.93
CA PHE A 263 -0.25 11.89 2.72
C PHE A 263 0.46 10.68 2.10
N GLU A 264 -0.25 9.52 1.97
CA GLU A 264 0.30 8.31 1.35
C GLU A 264 -0.81 7.41 0.79
N ILE A 265 -0.59 6.92 -0.42
CA ILE A 265 -1.41 5.90 -1.09
C ILE A 265 -0.55 4.66 -1.27
N ASN A 266 -1.11 3.51 -0.91
CA ASN A 266 -0.48 2.21 -1.16
C ASN A 266 -1.49 1.33 -1.92
N PRO A 267 -1.44 1.25 -3.25
CA PRO A 267 -2.44 0.56 -4.07
C PRO A 267 -2.24 -0.97 -4.03
N ARG A 268 -2.36 -1.53 -2.85
CA ARG A 268 -2.18 -2.94 -2.51
C ARG A 268 -2.67 -3.22 -1.09
N HIS A 269 -2.67 -4.49 -0.69
CA HIS A 269 -2.81 -4.91 0.70
C HIS A 269 -1.74 -4.24 1.60
N SER A 270 -1.95 -4.25 2.90
CA SER A 270 -1.03 -3.63 3.85
C SER A 270 -0.70 -4.56 5.02
N GLY A 271 0.27 -4.17 5.85
CA GLY A 271 0.53 -4.88 7.10
C GLY A 271 -0.67 -4.90 8.07
N THR A 272 -1.68 -4.04 7.85
CA THR A 272 -2.92 -4.01 8.65
C THR A 272 -4.06 -4.82 8.04
N THR A 273 -3.87 -5.47 6.91
CA THR A 273 -4.90 -6.28 6.24
C THR A 273 -5.50 -7.34 7.16
N TYR A 274 -4.66 -8.12 7.85
CA TYR A 274 -5.16 -9.10 8.83
C TYR A 274 -5.82 -8.44 10.05
N ILE A 275 -5.29 -7.32 10.53
CA ILE A 275 -5.92 -6.58 11.64
C ILE A 275 -7.34 -6.15 11.27
N ARG A 276 -7.56 -5.71 10.03
CA ARG A 276 -8.89 -5.34 9.52
C ARG A 276 -9.86 -6.52 9.50
N SER A 277 -9.38 -7.73 9.19
CA SER A 277 -10.22 -8.92 9.19
C SER A 277 -10.78 -9.25 10.59
N LEU A 278 -10.04 -8.92 11.65
CA LEU A 278 -10.49 -9.08 13.05
C LEU A 278 -11.64 -8.12 13.41
N PHE A 279 -11.80 -7.03 12.66
CA PHE A 279 -12.94 -6.11 12.77
C PHE A 279 -14.08 -6.43 11.79
N GLY A 280 -14.05 -7.62 11.14
CA GLY A 280 -15.07 -8.05 10.19
C GLY A 280 -14.85 -7.54 8.75
N TYR A 281 -13.70 -6.92 8.46
CA TYR A 281 -13.33 -6.46 7.13
C TYR A 281 -12.22 -7.33 6.54
N ASN A 282 -12.58 -8.52 6.06
CA ASN A 282 -11.65 -9.43 5.40
C ASN A 282 -11.58 -9.14 3.89
N GLU A 283 -10.71 -8.19 3.53
CA GLU A 283 -10.53 -7.74 2.15
C GLU A 283 -9.98 -8.85 1.22
N VAL A 284 -9.21 -9.80 1.76
CA VAL A 284 -8.63 -10.90 0.98
C VAL A 284 -9.72 -11.88 0.56
N ILE A 285 -10.53 -12.37 1.51
CA ILE A 285 -11.65 -13.27 1.23
C ILE A 285 -12.69 -12.60 0.34
N PHE A 286 -12.96 -11.30 0.56
CA PHE A 286 -13.88 -10.57 -0.29
C PHE A 286 -13.40 -10.56 -1.76
N ILE A 287 -12.11 -10.30 -2.00
CA ILE A 287 -11.53 -10.27 -3.35
C ILE A 287 -11.53 -11.67 -3.96
N LEU A 288 -11.13 -12.70 -3.21
CA LEU A 288 -11.16 -14.10 -3.67
C LEU A 288 -12.55 -14.49 -4.17
N LYS A 289 -13.59 -14.29 -3.36
CA LYS A 289 -14.97 -14.62 -3.74
C LYS A 289 -15.45 -13.85 -4.97
N ASN A 290 -15.17 -12.54 -5.02
CA ASN A 290 -15.63 -11.72 -6.15
C ASN A 290 -14.90 -11.99 -7.47
N ILE A 291 -13.71 -12.56 -7.45
CA ILE A 291 -12.94 -12.88 -8.66
C ILE A 291 -13.13 -14.33 -9.09
N LEU A 292 -13.20 -15.29 -8.15
CA LEU A 292 -13.25 -16.72 -8.47
C LEU A 292 -14.68 -17.26 -8.61
N GLU A 293 -15.68 -16.61 -8.01
CA GLU A 293 -17.08 -17.05 -8.05
C GLU A 293 -17.90 -16.38 -9.20
N LYS A 294 -17.21 -15.67 -10.11
CA LYS A 294 -17.78 -15.11 -11.35
C LYS A 294 -17.58 -16.06 -12.50
#